data_69942e1af1c8d33677e9e60e951bd574
#
_entry.id   69942e1af1c8d33677e9e60e951bd574
#
_cell.length_a   1.000
_cell.length_b   1.000
_cell.length_c   1.000
_cell.angle_alpha   90.00
_cell.angle_beta   90.00
_cell.angle_gamma   90.00
#
_symmetry.space_group_name_H-M   'P 1'
#
loop_
_entity.id
_entity.type
_entity.pdbx_description
1 polymer ?
#
loop_
_entity_poly.entity_id
_entity_poly.type
_entity_poly.pdbx_seq_one_letter_code
_entity_poly.pdbx_strand_id
1 'polypeptide(L)'
;MIATILPSSTTFHAVDYNERKVSEGVAELLEMKGFDLIDQNYTPEELKQAFIDYTYQYNDRIQKPQFHLAISCRGNEYTHEQLLEIAHKYLDEMGYGDPNQPVLIYAHHDTDNNHLHIVTSRIAPDGHKIDHNQERIRSQEVINRIMGENQEQRASDAVKKALDYRFSTVNQFKSILESSGYECYEKDDRLCIKRDGHVINIAKCLIQSDITFE
;
A
#
# COMPACT_ATOMS: atom_id res chain seq x y z
N MET A 1 2.77 1.90 -8.75
CA MET A 1 2.69 2.34 -7.34
C MET A 1 2.60 1.12 -6.43
N ILE A 2 3.27 1.13 -5.27
CA ILE A 2 3.23 0.03 -4.30
C ILE A 2 2.89 0.61 -2.92
N ALA A 3 1.93 -0.03 -2.23
CA ALA A 3 1.60 0.26 -0.85
C ALA A 3 2.01 -0.94 0.03
N THR A 4 2.98 -0.74 0.91
CA THR A 4 3.54 -1.79 1.76
C THR A 4 3.20 -1.54 3.22
N ILE A 5 2.39 -2.42 3.82
CA ILE A 5 2.09 -2.38 5.25
C ILE A 5 3.26 -2.99 6.03
N LEU A 6 3.88 -2.18 6.85
CA LEU A 6 5.03 -2.49 7.69
C LEU A 6 4.58 -3.09 9.05
N PRO A 7 5.50 -3.68 9.84
CA PRO A 7 5.14 -4.30 11.10
C PRO A 7 4.44 -3.34 12.07
N SER A 8 3.38 -3.83 12.72
CA SER A 8 2.68 -3.10 13.79
C SER A 8 3.45 -3.19 15.11
N SER A 9 3.26 -2.20 15.97
CA SER A 9 3.93 -2.08 17.29
C SER A 9 2.92 -1.73 18.38
N THR A 10 3.27 -2.03 19.62
CA THR A 10 2.57 -1.60 20.84
C THR A 10 2.96 -0.19 21.25
N THR A 11 4.14 0.28 20.85
CA THR A 11 4.81 1.48 21.35
C THR A 11 5.17 2.48 20.26
N PHE A 12 4.56 2.37 19.08
CA PHE A 12 4.76 3.29 17.94
C PHE A 12 6.23 3.53 17.54
N HIS A 13 7.04 2.47 17.51
CA HIS A 13 8.44 2.54 17.07
C HIS A 13 8.65 3.11 15.66
N ALA A 14 7.58 3.14 14.85
CA ALA A 14 7.65 3.80 13.55
C ALA A 14 7.90 5.31 13.67
N VAL A 15 7.46 5.94 14.75
CA VAL A 15 7.76 7.35 15.04
C VAL A 15 9.27 7.51 15.26
N ASP A 16 9.86 6.72 16.15
CA ASP A 16 11.31 6.76 16.44
C ASP A 16 12.14 6.59 15.16
N TYR A 17 11.72 5.66 14.29
CA TYR A 17 12.38 5.39 13.01
C TYR A 17 12.37 6.60 12.08
N ASN A 18 11.19 7.20 11.87
CA ASN A 18 11.04 8.30 10.93
C ASN A 18 11.68 9.60 11.47
N GLU A 19 11.50 9.92 12.75
CA GLU A 19 12.12 11.08 13.39
C GLU A 19 13.65 11.02 13.37
N ARG A 20 14.23 9.82 13.56
CA ARG A 20 15.66 9.62 13.37
C ARG A 20 16.07 9.94 11.93
N LYS A 21 15.31 9.52 10.92
CA LYS A 21 15.58 9.83 9.51
C LYS A 21 15.48 11.33 9.22
N VAL A 22 14.56 12.02 9.88
CA VAL A 22 14.47 13.50 9.83
C VAL A 22 15.74 14.13 10.43
N SER A 23 16.19 13.67 11.60
CA SER A 23 17.41 14.18 12.25
C SER A 23 18.69 13.90 11.44
N GLU A 24 18.72 12.81 10.65
CA GLU A 24 19.78 12.46 9.71
C GLU A 24 19.74 13.30 8.41
N GLY A 25 18.69 14.11 8.20
CA GLY A 25 18.49 14.93 7.01
C GLY A 25 18.12 14.15 5.75
N VAL A 26 17.64 12.90 5.90
CA VAL A 26 17.23 12.01 4.80
C VAL A 26 15.73 11.77 4.75
N ALA A 27 14.96 12.44 5.60
CA ALA A 27 13.50 12.50 5.58
C ALA A 27 13.02 13.86 6.07
N GLU A 28 11.76 14.17 5.78
CA GLU A 28 11.06 15.36 6.30
C GLU A 28 9.63 15.00 6.70
N LEU A 29 9.12 15.64 7.74
CA LEU A 29 7.71 15.53 8.14
C LEU A 29 6.89 16.47 7.24
N LEU A 30 6.03 15.88 6.38
CA LEU A 30 5.15 16.65 5.49
C LEU A 30 3.84 17.02 6.16
N GLU A 31 3.29 16.12 6.99
CA GLU A 31 2.00 16.34 7.64
C GLU A 31 1.96 15.74 9.03
N MET A 32 1.39 16.50 9.95
CA MET A 32 1.01 16.10 11.30
C MET A 32 -0.45 16.50 11.53
N LYS A 33 -1.33 15.51 11.74
CA LYS A 33 -2.77 15.71 11.89
C LYS A 33 -3.28 14.97 13.13
N GLY A 34 -4.28 15.53 13.82
CA GLY A 34 -4.90 14.91 14.99
C GLY A 34 -4.05 15.00 16.28
N PHE A 35 -3.16 16.00 16.37
CA PHE A 35 -2.27 16.27 17.51
C PHE A 35 -2.45 17.70 18.03
N ASP A 36 -3.67 18.06 18.37
CA ASP A 36 -4.05 19.44 18.72
C ASP A 36 -3.27 20.07 19.90
N LEU A 37 -2.58 19.24 20.70
CA LEU A 37 -1.84 19.69 21.89
C LEU A 37 -0.32 19.66 21.70
N ILE A 38 0.17 19.32 20.51
CA ILE A 38 1.61 19.24 20.23
C ILE A 38 2.08 20.56 19.61
N ASP A 39 3.04 21.22 20.28
CA ASP A 39 3.70 22.44 19.80
C ASP A 39 4.61 22.09 18.59
N GLN A 40 4.94 23.11 17.78
CA GLN A 40 5.88 22.96 16.64
C GLN A 40 7.31 22.55 17.06
N ASN A 41 7.66 22.71 18.34
CA ASN A 41 8.95 22.28 18.89
C ASN A 41 8.87 20.93 19.62
N TYR A 42 8.07 20.00 19.12
CA TYR A 42 7.91 18.66 19.69
C TYR A 42 9.22 17.86 19.70
N THR A 43 9.27 16.89 20.63
CA THR A 43 10.26 15.81 20.60
C THR A 43 9.64 14.52 20.03
N PRO A 44 10.46 13.60 19.48
CA PRO A 44 9.96 12.28 19.03
C PRO A 44 9.22 11.52 20.14
N GLU A 45 9.67 11.66 21.38
CA GLU A 45 9.04 11.06 22.55
C GLU A 45 7.64 11.61 22.81
N GLU A 46 7.43 12.93 22.64
CA GLU A 46 6.12 13.56 22.80
C GLU A 46 5.13 13.09 21.72
N LEU A 47 5.56 13.00 20.45
CA LEU A 47 4.74 12.44 19.38
C LEU A 47 4.32 10.99 19.66
N LYS A 48 5.27 10.19 20.09
CA LYS A 48 5.04 8.80 20.43
C LYS A 48 4.11 8.65 21.64
N GLN A 49 4.31 9.48 22.66
CA GLN A 49 3.45 9.51 23.84
C GLN A 49 2.02 9.90 23.47
N ALA A 50 1.83 10.86 22.57
CA ALA A 50 0.51 11.25 22.10
C ALA A 50 -0.26 10.10 21.42
N PHE A 51 0.40 9.26 20.63
CA PHE A 51 -0.22 8.03 20.09
C PHE A 51 -0.56 7.02 21.20
N ILE A 52 0.29 6.91 22.21
CA ILE A 52 0.04 6.02 23.35
C ILE A 52 -1.16 6.52 24.14
N ASP A 53 -1.22 7.81 24.43
CA ASP A 53 -2.33 8.46 25.16
C ASP A 53 -3.64 8.34 24.37
N TYR A 54 -3.60 8.56 23.05
CA TYR A 54 -4.73 8.30 22.16
C TYR A 54 -5.23 6.86 22.28
N THR A 55 -4.31 5.88 22.29
CA THR A 55 -4.67 4.46 22.46
C THR A 55 -5.39 4.22 23.79
N TYR A 56 -4.87 4.74 24.90
CA TYR A 56 -5.50 4.61 26.21
C TYR A 56 -6.85 5.31 26.30
N GLN A 57 -6.97 6.46 25.66
CA GLN A 57 -8.22 7.24 25.67
C GLN A 57 -9.34 6.56 24.91
N TYR A 58 -9.06 5.98 23.73
CA TYR A 58 -10.09 5.48 22.83
C TYR A 58 -10.30 3.96 22.92
N ASN A 59 -9.23 3.15 22.98
CA ASN A 59 -9.36 1.70 23.14
C ASN A 59 -8.05 1.02 23.56
N ASP A 60 -7.82 0.86 24.85
CA ASP A 60 -6.64 0.22 25.44
C ASP A 60 -6.55 -1.30 25.24
N ARG A 61 -7.63 -1.95 24.74
CA ARG A 61 -7.67 -3.39 24.46
C ARG A 61 -6.91 -3.78 23.20
N ILE A 62 -6.58 -2.82 22.35
CA ILE A 62 -5.87 -3.07 21.10
C ILE A 62 -4.37 -3.16 21.38
N GLN A 63 -3.83 -4.38 21.35
CA GLN A 63 -2.43 -4.65 21.73
C GLN A 63 -1.38 -4.10 20.76
N LYS A 64 -1.72 -3.95 19.47
CA LYS A 64 -0.83 -3.45 18.42
C LYS A 64 -1.50 -2.34 17.64
N PRO A 65 -1.65 -1.15 18.25
CA PRO A 65 -2.41 -0.05 17.67
C PRO A 65 -1.70 0.64 16.50
N GLN A 66 -0.37 0.54 16.38
CA GLN A 66 0.35 1.17 15.29
C GLN A 66 -0.05 0.60 13.92
N PHE A 67 -0.44 1.47 13.00
CA PHE A 67 -0.46 1.20 11.56
C PHE A 67 0.69 1.98 10.91
N HIS A 68 1.58 1.28 10.23
CA HIS A 68 2.73 1.85 9.53
C HIS A 68 2.71 1.39 8.09
N LEU A 69 2.69 2.32 7.16
CA LEU A 69 2.58 2.11 5.73
C LEU A 69 3.70 2.85 5.00
N ALA A 70 4.24 2.25 3.94
CA ALA A 70 5.06 2.93 2.95
C ALA A 70 4.33 2.94 1.59
N ILE A 71 4.20 4.12 0.96
CA ILE A 71 3.74 4.28 -0.42
C ILE A 71 4.93 4.71 -1.26
N SER A 72 5.27 3.93 -2.28
CA SER A 72 6.45 4.14 -3.13
C SER A 72 6.09 4.14 -4.61
N CYS A 73 6.66 5.06 -5.37
CA CYS A 73 6.64 5.04 -6.84
C CYS A 73 7.98 4.53 -7.38
N ARG A 74 8.08 4.34 -8.69
CA ARG A 74 9.33 4.00 -9.36
C ARG A 74 10.10 5.28 -9.67
N GLY A 75 11.34 5.37 -9.18
CA GLY A 75 12.13 6.60 -9.36
C GLY A 75 11.37 7.83 -8.86
N ASN A 76 11.39 8.88 -9.64
CA ASN A 76 10.73 10.16 -9.37
C ASN A 76 9.48 10.38 -10.25
N GLU A 77 8.73 9.30 -10.60
CA GLU A 77 7.50 9.40 -11.41
C GLU A 77 6.45 10.32 -10.77
N TYR A 78 6.45 10.42 -9.43
CA TYR A 78 5.58 11.29 -8.64
C TYR A 78 6.43 12.11 -7.67
N THR A 79 6.12 13.40 -7.53
CA THR A 79 6.71 14.24 -6.47
C THR A 79 6.15 13.86 -5.10
N HIS A 80 6.77 14.33 -4.01
CA HIS A 80 6.27 14.06 -2.66
C HIS A 80 4.88 14.68 -2.43
N GLU A 81 4.58 15.84 -3.01
CA GLU A 81 3.25 16.47 -2.96
C GLU A 81 2.18 15.62 -3.65
N GLN A 82 2.51 15.06 -4.82
CA GLN A 82 1.60 14.15 -5.53
C GLN A 82 1.40 12.84 -4.76
N LEU A 83 2.46 12.31 -4.15
CA LEU A 83 2.35 11.14 -3.27
C LEU A 83 1.51 11.44 -2.03
N LEU A 84 1.57 12.68 -1.48
CA LEU A 84 0.74 13.11 -0.35
C LEU A 84 -0.75 13.12 -0.72
N GLU A 85 -1.12 13.63 -1.89
CA GLU A 85 -2.50 13.56 -2.39
C GLU A 85 -3.00 12.11 -2.55
N ILE A 86 -2.12 11.22 -3.04
CA ILE A 86 -2.42 9.79 -3.15
C ILE A 86 -2.58 9.16 -1.77
N ALA A 87 -1.72 9.54 -0.80
CA ALA A 87 -1.78 9.06 0.57
C ALA A 87 -3.09 9.43 1.26
N HIS A 88 -3.59 10.66 1.08
CA HIS A 88 -4.88 11.08 1.62
C HIS A 88 -6.04 10.23 1.07
N LYS A 89 -6.12 10.05 -0.25
CA LYS A 89 -7.14 9.19 -0.87
C LYS A 89 -7.04 7.74 -0.38
N TYR A 90 -5.82 7.24 -0.23
CA TYR A 90 -5.58 5.91 0.29
C TYR A 90 -6.05 5.76 1.75
N LEU A 91 -5.73 6.71 2.60
CA LEU A 91 -6.15 6.71 4.01
C LEU A 91 -7.68 6.74 4.12
N ASP A 92 -8.36 7.56 3.33
CA ASP A 92 -9.82 7.63 3.28
C ASP A 92 -10.43 6.27 2.91
N GLU A 93 -9.97 5.63 1.83
CA GLU A 93 -10.49 4.35 1.36
C GLU A 93 -10.15 3.17 2.29
N MET A 94 -9.05 3.25 3.04
CA MET A 94 -8.67 2.24 4.02
C MET A 94 -9.35 2.45 5.39
N GLY A 95 -10.09 3.56 5.59
CA GLY A 95 -10.82 3.86 6.82
C GLY A 95 -10.04 4.68 7.86
N TYR A 96 -8.93 5.31 7.45
CA TYR A 96 -8.09 6.17 8.30
C TYR A 96 -8.28 7.66 8.01
N GLY A 97 -9.31 8.04 7.24
CA GLY A 97 -9.50 9.42 6.77
C GLY A 97 -10.19 10.36 7.76
N ASP A 98 -10.66 9.90 8.92
CA ASP A 98 -11.33 10.77 9.90
C ASP A 98 -10.47 12.00 10.23
N PRO A 99 -11.04 13.22 10.27
CA PRO A 99 -10.30 14.44 10.59
C PRO A 99 -9.56 14.40 11.93
N ASN A 100 -10.07 13.67 12.92
CA ASN A 100 -9.48 13.54 14.26
C ASN A 100 -8.56 12.31 14.39
N GLN A 101 -8.36 11.55 13.29
CA GLN A 101 -7.41 10.44 13.28
C GLN A 101 -5.97 10.98 13.39
N PRO A 102 -5.16 10.53 14.37
CA PRO A 102 -3.77 10.95 14.46
C PRO A 102 -2.96 10.35 13.31
N VAL A 103 -2.33 11.18 12.50
CA VAL A 103 -1.55 10.77 11.33
C VAL A 103 -0.26 11.58 11.25
N LEU A 104 0.85 10.90 11.02
CA LEU A 104 2.13 11.49 10.61
C LEU A 104 2.49 10.98 9.22
N ILE A 105 2.89 11.88 8.32
CA ILE A 105 3.33 11.54 6.97
C ILE A 105 4.72 12.12 6.74
N TYR A 106 5.67 11.25 6.42
CA TYR A 106 7.07 11.60 6.18
C TYR A 106 7.43 11.31 4.72
N ALA A 107 8.14 12.25 4.08
CA ALA A 107 8.83 12.00 2.83
C ALA A 107 10.25 11.50 3.12
N HIS A 108 10.69 10.46 2.43
CA HIS A 108 12.03 9.93 2.54
C HIS A 108 12.83 10.15 1.24
N HIS A 109 14.11 10.50 1.41
CA HIS A 109 15.05 10.82 0.34
C HIS A 109 16.28 9.88 0.32
N ASP A 110 16.22 8.77 1.05
CA ASP A 110 17.33 7.83 1.26
C ASP A 110 17.40 6.69 0.23
N THR A 111 16.56 6.74 -0.80
CA THR A 111 16.54 5.77 -1.91
C THR A 111 16.33 6.46 -3.24
N ASP A 112 16.56 5.74 -4.35
CA ASP A 112 16.32 6.23 -5.72
C ASP A 112 14.84 6.38 -6.06
N ASN A 113 13.94 5.88 -5.20
CA ASN A 113 12.50 5.93 -5.39
C ASN A 113 11.87 6.93 -4.41
N ASN A 114 11.08 7.86 -4.90
CA ASN A 114 10.26 8.71 -4.03
C ASN A 114 9.25 7.86 -3.26
N HIS A 115 9.21 8.04 -1.95
CA HIS A 115 8.27 7.31 -1.09
C HIS A 115 7.90 8.09 0.15
N LEU A 116 6.71 7.77 0.66
CA LEU A 116 6.19 8.30 1.92
C LEU A 116 6.10 7.18 2.95
N HIS A 117 6.40 7.51 4.20
CA HIS A 117 6.05 6.71 5.36
C HIS A 117 4.89 7.36 6.09
N ILE A 118 3.88 6.56 6.42
CA ILE A 118 2.66 7.00 7.10
C ILE A 118 2.53 6.23 8.40
N VAL A 119 2.41 6.94 9.51
CA VAL A 119 2.19 6.35 10.83
C VAL A 119 0.86 6.84 11.37
N THR A 120 -0.03 5.91 11.75
CA THR A 120 -1.33 6.21 12.35
C THR A 120 -1.76 5.12 13.32
N SER A 121 -2.88 5.32 13.99
CA SER A 121 -3.48 4.34 14.88
C SER A 121 -4.49 3.46 14.16
N ARG A 122 -4.54 2.16 14.51
CA ARG A 122 -5.60 1.22 14.11
C ARG A 122 -6.91 1.42 14.89
N ILE A 123 -6.96 2.41 15.74
CA ILE A 123 -8.13 2.79 16.54
C ILE A 123 -8.70 4.06 15.91
N ALA A 124 -9.96 4.02 15.53
CA ALA A 124 -10.67 5.19 15.04
C ALA A 124 -11.06 6.12 16.20
N PRO A 125 -11.36 7.42 15.95
CA PRO A 125 -11.72 8.37 16.99
C PRO A 125 -12.99 8.03 17.79
N ASP A 126 -13.82 7.10 17.30
CA ASP A 126 -14.97 6.56 18.02
C ASP A 126 -14.64 5.31 18.85
N GLY A 127 -13.38 4.89 18.89
CA GLY A 127 -12.86 3.76 19.67
C GLY A 127 -12.97 2.39 18.97
N HIS A 128 -13.56 2.29 17.78
CA HIS A 128 -13.58 0.99 17.10
C HIS A 128 -12.20 0.68 16.48
N LYS A 129 -11.88 -0.61 16.35
CA LYS A 129 -10.71 -1.04 15.60
C LYS A 129 -11.01 -0.99 14.11
N ILE A 130 -10.21 -0.23 13.37
CA ILE A 130 -10.28 -0.16 11.90
C ILE A 130 -10.06 -1.56 11.31
N ASP A 131 -10.89 -1.93 10.34
CA ASP A 131 -10.85 -3.26 9.73
C ASP A 131 -9.48 -3.59 9.14
N HIS A 132 -8.92 -4.72 9.55
CA HIS A 132 -7.62 -5.21 9.13
C HIS A 132 -7.69 -6.60 8.45
N ASN A 133 -8.91 -7.08 8.13
CA ASN A 133 -9.08 -8.33 7.41
C ASN A 133 -8.49 -8.20 6.01
N GLN A 134 -7.61 -9.16 5.66
CA GLN A 134 -6.91 -9.19 4.37
C GLN A 134 -6.30 -7.82 3.97
N GLU A 135 -5.88 -7.02 4.96
CA GLU A 135 -5.50 -5.62 4.76
C GLU A 135 -4.40 -5.42 3.71
N ARG A 136 -3.48 -6.37 3.53
CA ARG A 136 -2.41 -6.28 2.53
C ARG A 136 -2.95 -6.39 1.10
N ILE A 137 -3.93 -7.27 0.88
CA ILE A 137 -4.58 -7.42 -0.42
C ILE A 137 -5.40 -6.17 -0.69
N ARG A 138 -6.28 -5.78 0.24
CA ARG A 138 -7.10 -4.58 0.14
C ARG A 138 -6.28 -3.31 -0.06
N SER A 139 -5.14 -3.19 0.63
CA SER A 139 -4.19 -2.08 0.49
C SER A 139 -3.70 -1.94 -0.96
N GLN A 140 -3.29 -3.04 -1.59
CA GLN A 140 -2.83 -3.00 -2.98
C GLN A 140 -3.99 -2.76 -3.96
N GLU A 141 -5.19 -3.27 -3.68
CA GLU A 141 -6.41 -2.98 -4.46
C GLU A 141 -6.76 -1.50 -4.43
N VAL A 142 -6.71 -0.89 -3.25
CA VAL A 142 -6.97 0.54 -3.06
C VAL A 142 -5.97 1.37 -3.86
N ILE A 143 -4.66 1.11 -3.71
CA ILE A 143 -3.65 1.89 -4.43
C ILE A 143 -3.79 1.72 -5.95
N ASN A 144 -4.06 0.51 -6.44
CA ASN A 144 -4.27 0.26 -7.86
C ASN A 144 -5.50 1.01 -8.40
N ARG A 145 -6.59 1.06 -7.63
CA ARG A 145 -7.81 1.82 -7.99
C ARG A 145 -7.55 3.32 -8.05
N ILE A 146 -6.85 3.89 -7.05
CA ILE A 146 -6.48 5.30 -7.02
C ILE A 146 -5.61 5.65 -8.24
N MET A 147 -4.71 4.75 -8.63
CA MET A 147 -3.85 4.92 -9.80
C MET A 147 -4.55 4.66 -11.13
N GLY A 148 -5.84 4.31 -11.14
CA GLY A 148 -6.58 3.92 -12.34
C GLY A 148 -6.08 2.62 -12.96
N GLU A 149 -5.40 1.77 -12.17
CA GLU A 149 -4.83 0.53 -12.62
C GLU A 149 -5.87 -0.59 -12.57
N ASN A 150 -6.44 -0.93 -13.71
CA ASN A 150 -7.32 -2.07 -13.85
C ASN A 150 -6.48 -3.36 -13.95
N GLN A 151 -6.49 -4.19 -12.90
CA GLN A 151 -5.76 -5.45 -12.86
C GLN A 151 -6.22 -6.43 -13.96
N GLU A 152 -7.51 -6.44 -14.29
CA GLU A 152 -8.03 -7.28 -15.39
C GLU A 152 -7.50 -6.81 -16.74
N GLN A 153 -7.44 -5.48 -16.97
CA GLN A 153 -6.89 -4.91 -18.18
C GLN A 153 -5.39 -5.20 -18.30
N ARG A 154 -4.62 -5.02 -17.24
CA ARG A 154 -3.18 -5.36 -17.19
C ARG A 154 -2.93 -6.84 -17.50
N ALA A 155 -3.72 -7.73 -16.90
CA ALA A 155 -3.62 -9.15 -17.16
C ALA A 155 -3.98 -9.48 -18.63
N SER A 156 -5.04 -8.87 -19.16
CA SER A 156 -5.43 -8.99 -20.56
C SER A 156 -4.30 -8.55 -21.48
N ASP A 157 -3.69 -7.41 -21.23
CA ASP A 157 -2.59 -6.87 -22.04
C ASP A 157 -1.33 -7.76 -21.95
N ALA A 158 -1.03 -8.29 -20.76
CA ALA A 158 0.08 -9.24 -20.58
C ALA A 158 -0.15 -10.55 -21.35
N VAL A 159 -1.37 -11.08 -21.30
CA VAL A 159 -1.77 -12.29 -22.07
C VAL A 159 -1.69 -12.02 -23.56
N LYS A 160 -2.21 -10.90 -24.05
CA LYS A 160 -2.09 -10.49 -25.46
C LYS A 160 -0.63 -10.42 -25.90
N LYS A 161 0.19 -9.71 -25.13
CA LYS A 161 1.62 -9.60 -25.42
C LYS A 161 2.33 -10.95 -25.40
N ALA A 162 1.96 -11.86 -24.50
CA ALA A 162 2.51 -13.21 -24.47
C ALA A 162 2.09 -14.04 -25.70
N LEU A 163 0.90 -13.81 -26.26
CA LEU A 163 0.42 -14.46 -27.47
C LEU A 163 1.11 -13.97 -28.74
N ASP A 164 1.68 -12.76 -28.74
CA ASP A 164 2.48 -12.23 -29.86
C ASP A 164 3.83 -12.99 -30.03
N TYR A 165 4.26 -13.71 -28.99
CA TYR A 165 5.45 -14.53 -29.07
C TYR A 165 5.14 -15.90 -29.72
N ARG A 166 6.11 -16.43 -30.50
CA ARG A 166 6.01 -17.80 -31.01
C ARG A 166 6.38 -18.78 -29.90
N PHE A 167 5.42 -19.56 -29.45
CA PHE A 167 5.63 -20.65 -28.49
C PHE A 167 5.00 -21.96 -29.02
N SER A 168 5.57 -23.07 -28.64
CA SER A 168 5.14 -24.42 -29.10
C SER A 168 4.52 -25.24 -27.97
N THR A 169 4.61 -24.76 -26.73
CA THR A 169 4.10 -25.47 -25.56
C THR A 169 3.46 -24.51 -24.56
N VAL A 170 2.49 -24.99 -23.78
CA VAL A 170 1.85 -24.24 -22.69
C VAL A 170 2.89 -23.79 -21.66
N ASN A 171 3.93 -24.59 -21.40
CA ASN A 171 4.98 -24.21 -20.44
C ASN A 171 5.79 -22.99 -20.92
N GLN A 172 6.07 -22.89 -22.22
CA GLN A 172 6.72 -21.69 -22.78
C GLN A 172 5.83 -20.46 -22.62
N PHE A 173 4.53 -20.59 -22.87
CA PHE A 173 3.57 -19.49 -22.63
C PHE A 173 3.52 -19.08 -21.16
N LYS A 174 3.47 -20.05 -20.23
CA LYS A 174 3.56 -19.76 -18.78
C LYS A 174 4.84 -18.99 -18.44
N SER A 175 6.00 -19.43 -18.95
CA SER A 175 7.29 -18.76 -18.70
C SER A 175 7.33 -17.31 -19.20
N ILE A 176 6.66 -17.00 -20.32
CA ILE A 176 6.53 -15.62 -20.82
C ILE A 176 5.73 -14.76 -19.84
N LEU A 177 4.60 -15.28 -19.32
CA LEU A 177 3.80 -14.58 -18.33
C LEU A 177 4.53 -14.42 -16.98
N GLU A 178 5.28 -15.44 -16.56
CA GLU A 178 6.12 -15.40 -15.36
C GLU A 178 7.22 -14.35 -15.47
N SER A 179 7.83 -14.20 -16.64
CA SER A 179 8.80 -13.14 -16.89
C SER A 179 8.21 -11.72 -16.80
N SER A 180 6.88 -11.63 -16.93
CA SER A 180 6.11 -10.39 -16.76
C SER A 180 5.60 -10.18 -15.31
N GLY A 181 6.04 -11.04 -14.38
CA GLY A 181 5.71 -10.93 -12.95
C GLY A 181 4.39 -11.58 -12.53
N TYR A 182 3.84 -12.50 -13.34
CA TYR A 182 2.67 -13.28 -12.99
C TYR A 182 3.08 -14.67 -12.49
N GLU A 183 2.41 -15.18 -11.46
CA GLU A 183 2.47 -16.58 -11.05
C GLU A 183 1.43 -17.37 -11.86
N CYS A 184 1.83 -18.42 -12.56
CA CYS A 184 0.95 -19.24 -13.39
C CYS A 184 0.64 -20.58 -12.72
N TYR A 185 -0.64 -20.95 -12.61
CA TYR A 185 -1.07 -22.22 -12.05
C TYR A 185 -2.38 -22.71 -12.67
N GLU A 186 -2.66 -23.99 -12.51
CA GLU A 186 -3.90 -24.60 -12.96
C GLU A 186 -4.88 -24.78 -11.81
N LYS A 187 -6.13 -24.39 -12.04
CA LYS A 187 -7.25 -24.58 -11.10
C LYS A 187 -8.49 -24.95 -11.88
N ASP A 188 -9.12 -26.08 -11.52
CA ASP A 188 -10.34 -26.58 -12.14
C ASP A 188 -10.21 -26.71 -13.67
N ASP A 189 -9.10 -27.31 -14.14
CA ASP A 189 -8.71 -27.45 -15.56
C ASP A 189 -8.60 -26.13 -16.34
N ARG A 190 -8.37 -25.03 -15.61
CA ARG A 190 -8.21 -23.69 -16.20
C ARG A 190 -6.87 -23.11 -15.82
N LEU A 191 -6.19 -22.54 -16.80
CA LEU A 191 -4.99 -21.77 -16.55
C LEU A 191 -5.35 -20.42 -15.91
N CYS A 192 -4.81 -20.18 -14.71
CA CYS A 192 -4.97 -18.96 -13.95
C CYS A 192 -3.62 -18.28 -13.81
N ILE A 193 -3.65 -16.94 -13.80
CA ILE A 193 -2.51 -16.11 -13.45
C ILE A 193 -2.83 -15.33 -12.17
N LYS A 194 -1.80 -15.12 -11.36
CA LYS A 194 -1.90 -14.37 -10.12
C LYS A 194 -0.81 -13.34 -10.06
N ARG A 195 -1.18 -12.13 -9.63
CA ARG A 195 -0.25 -11.05 -9.33
C ARG A 195 -0.85 -10.19 -8.22
N ASP A 196 -0.02 -9.78 -7.25
CA ASP A 196 -0.43 -8.89 -6.14
C ASP A 196 -1.69 -9.38 -5.39
N GLY A 197 -1.84 -10.71 -5.24
CA GLY A 197 -2.99 -11.34 -4.59
C GLY A 197 -4.21 -11.57 -5.48
N HIS A 198 -4.28 -10.94 -6.66
CA HIS A 198 -5.38 -11.12 -7.62
C HIS A 198 -5.21 -12.34 -8.48
N VAL A 199 -6.25 -13.16 -8.54
CA VAL A 199 -6.33 -14.36 -9.39
C VAL A 199 -7.23 -14.07 -10.58
N ILE A 200 -6.69 -14.22 -11.78
CA ILE A 200 -7.41 -13.98 -13.02
C ILE A 200 -7.36 -15.26 -13.87
N ASN A 201 -8.53 -15.70 -14.33
CA ASN A 201 -8.63 -16.80 -15.27
C ASN A 201 -8.25 -16.30 -16.68
N ILE A 202 -7.27 -16.95 -17.32
CA ILE A 202 -6.79 -16.55 -18.65
C ILE A 202 -7.91 -16.60 -19.70
N ALA A 203 -8.86 -17.52 -19.60
CA ALA A 203 -10.00 -17.56 -20.51
C ALA A 203 -10.82 -16.25 -20.53
N LYS A 204 -10.94 -15.56 -19.38
CA LYS A 204 -11.56 -14.22 -19.33
C LYS A 204 -10.77 -13.17 -20.11
N CYS A 205 -9.45 -13.20 -20.00
CA CYS A 205 -8.55 -12.30 -20.73
C CYS A 205 -8.64 -12.53 -22.25
N LEU A 206 -8.80 -13.78 -22.68
CA LEU A 206 -8.92 -14.16 -24.10
C LEU A 206 -10.27 -13.71 -24.70
N ILE A 207 -11.36 -13.84 -23.95
CA ILE A 207 -12.69 -13.36 -24.37
C ILE A 207 -12.68 -11.85 -24.59
N GLN A 208 -12.01 -11.09 -23.73
CA GLN A 208 -11.88 -9.64 -23.88
C GLN A 208 -10.96 -9.23 -25.06
N SER A 209 -10.16 -10.15 -25.57
CA SER A 209 -9.20 -9.89 -26.65
C SER A 209 -9.69 -10.31 -28.04
N ASP A 210 -10.93 -10.82 -28.21
CA ASP A 210 -11.47 -11.38 -29.45
C ASP A 210 -10.62 -12.51 -30.06
N ILE A 211 -9.78 -13.18 -29.26
CA ILE A 211 -8.94 -14.29 -29.70
C ILE A 211 -9.67 -15.59 -29.38
N THR A 212 -10.13 -16.27 -30.41
CA THR A 212 -10.61 -17.66 -30.36
C THR A 212 -9.44 -18.59 -30.70
N PHE A 213 -9.17 -19.60 -29.86
CA PHE A 213 -8.31 -20.72 -30.25
C PHE A 213 -9.13 -21.64 -31.15
N GLU A 214 -8.67 -21.82 -32.40
CA GLU A 214 -9.06 -22.94 -33.24
C GLU A 214 -8.27 -24.19 -32.84
#